data_dbcaaeefb32c55b88f215887baca35c3
#
_entry.id   dbcaaeefb32c55b88f215887baca35c3
#
_cell.length_a   1.000
_cell.length_b   1.000
_cell.length_c   1.000
_cell.angle_alpha   90.00
_cell.angle_beta   90.00
_cell.angle_gamma   90.00
#
_symmetry.space_group_name_H-M   'P 1'
#
loop_
_entity.id
_entity.type
_entity.pdbx_description
1 polymer ?
#
loop_
_entity_poly.entity_id
_entity_poly.type
_entity_poly.pdbx_seq_one_letter_code
_entity_poly.pdbx_strand_id
1 'polypeptide(L)'
;MSILLNKETSILVQGITGSEGLFHAQQMLDYGSNVVCGVTPGKGGQTATENNLPVFNSIEEAKKEFSIDATVIFVPPRFAANAILEAINQNIGLIVCISEGIP
;
A
#
# COMPACT_ATOMS: atom_id res chain seq x y z
N MET A 1 0.53 16.01 5.79
CA MET A 1 -0.62 16.36 5.02
C MET A 1 -1.67 15.28 5.07
N SER A 2 -2.78 15.57 5.58
CA SER A 2 -3.73 14.53 5.87
C SER A 2 -5.09 14.75 5.24
N ILE A 3 -5.24 15.78 4.47
CA ILE A 3 -6.55 16.19 4.04
C ILE A 3 -7.21 15.21 3.08
N LEU A 4 -6.41 14.39 2.40
CA LEU A 4 -6.96 13.46 1.43
C LEU A 4 -7.11 12.06 1.98
N LEU A 5 -6.64 11.81 3.20
CA LEU A 5 -6.73 10.48 3.81
C LEU A 5 -7.54 10.59 5.09
N ASN A 6 -8.83 10.34 4.99
CA ASN A 6 -9.69 10.33 6.16
C ASN A 6 -9.94 8.89 6.61
N LYS A 7 -10.72 8.73 7.66
CA LYS A 7 -10.93 7.40 8.24
C LYS A 7 -11.63 6.43 7.30
N GLU A 8 -12.34 6.96 6.31
CA GLU A 8 -13.09 6.10 5.40
C GLU A 8 -12.33 5.80 4.12
N THR A 9 -11.19 6.46 3.91
CA THR A 9 -10.38 6.19 2.73
C THR A 9 -9.74 4.82 2.85
N SER A 10 -10.05 3.93 1.92
CA SER A 10 -9.49 2.57 1.92
C SER A 10 -8.09 2.62 1.32
N ILE A 11 -7.10 2.21 2.10
CA ILE A 11 -5.70 2.35 1.73
C ILE A 11 -5.06 0.99 1.53
N LEU A 12 -4.33 0.87 0.42
CA LEU A 12 -3.50 -0.28 0.13
C LEU A 12 -2.05 0.16 0.23
N VAL A 13 -1.19 -0.66 0.85
CA VAL A 13 0.23 -0.34 0.96
C VAL A 13 1.02 -1.25 0.02
N GLN A 14 1.69 -0.64 -0.96
CA GLN A 14 2.56 -1.38 -1.86
C GLN A 14 3.94 -1.47 -1.23
N GLY A 15 4.51 -2.68 -1.22
CA GLY A 15 5.77 -2.93 -0.52
C GLY A 15 5.57 -3.20 0.96
N ILE A 16 4.41 -3.71 1.34
CA ILE A 16 4.04 -3.84 2.75
C ILE A 16 4.93 -4.80 3.53
N THR A 17 5.56 -5.76 2.86
CA THR A 17 6.40 -6.73 3.55
C THR A 17 7.84 -6.26 3.72
N GLY A 18 8.23 -5.14 3.10
CA GLY A 18 9.53 -4.56 3.34
C GLY A 18 9.57 -3.88 4.70
N SER A 19 10.78 -3.63 5.21
CA SER A 19 10.91 -3.06 6.55
C SER A 19 10.24 -1.69 6.68
N GLU A 20 10.41 -0.83 5.68
CA GLU A 20 9.79 0.49 5.69
C GLU A 20 8.28 0.39 5.56
N GLY A 21 7.82 -0.44 4.61
CA GLY A 21 6.39 -0.58 4.38
C GLY A 21 5.68 -1.17 5.58
N LEU A 22 6.28 -2.19 6.19
CA LEU A 22 5.68 -2.82 7.35
C LEU A 22 5.60 -1.85 8.53
N PHE A 23 6.69 -1.13 8.78
CA PHE A 23 6.74 -0.18 9.90
C PHE A 23 5.69 0.91 9.72
N HIS A 24 5.64 1.51 8.54
CA HIS A 24 4.72 2.62 8.32
C HIS A 24 3.27 2.15 8.24
N ALA A 25 3.02 0.96 7.70
CA ALA A 25 1.67 0.42 7.68
C ALA A 25 1.16 0.20 9.09
N GLN A 26 2.01 -0.34 9.98
CA GLN A 26 1.63 -0.54 11.36
C GLN A 26 1.35 0.80 12.04
N GLN A 27 2.19 1.80 11.80
CA GLN A 27 1.95 3.12 12.37
C GLN A 27 0.64 3.73 11.88
N MET A 28 0.34 3.58 10.60
CA MET A 28 -0.91 4.09 10.06
C MET A 28 -2.11 3.43 10.71
N LEU A 29 -2.04 2.12 10.92
CA LEU A 29 -3.11 1.40 11.60
C LEU A 29 -3.26 1.89 13.04
N ASP A 30 -2.15 2.05 13.73
CA ASP A 30 -2.17 2.52 15.12
C ASP A 30 -2.75 3.93 15.21
N TYR A 31 -2.57 4.71 14.17
CA TYR A 31 -3.07 6.09 14.12
C TYR A 31 -4.54 6.17 13.73
N GLY A 32 -5.14 5.06 13.32
CA GLY A 32 -6.54 5.03 12.95
C GLY A 32 -6.83 5.09 11.47
N SER A 33 -5.81 5.01 10.63
CA SER A 33 -6.01 4.98 9.18
C SER A 33 -6.60 3.65 8.76
N ASN A 34 -7.40 3.67 7.69
CA ASN A 34 -8.10 2.48 7.22
C ASN A 34 -7.24 1.74 6.18
N VAL A 35 -6.16 1.14 6.63
CA VAL A 35 -5.33 0.30 5.77
C VAL A 35 -5.96 -1.08 5.71
N VAL A 36 -6.39 -1.49 4.52
CA VAL A 36 -7.17 -2.72 4.37
C VAL A 36 -6.33 -3.90 3.88
N CYS A 37 -5.23 -3.63 3.17
CA CYS A 37 -4.41 -4.72 2.64
C CYS A 37 -3.10 -4.16 2.13
N GLY A 38 -2.24 -5.07 1.64
CA GLY A 38 -0.99 -4.68 1.03
C GLY A 38 -0.68 -5.51 -0.19
N VAL A 39 0.32 -5.06 -0.94
CA VAL A 39 0.79 -5.75 -2.13
C VAL A 39 2.30 -5.87 -2.07
N THR A 40 2.79 -7.08 -2.25
CA THR A 40 4.20 -7.33 -2.49
C THR A 40 4.26 -8.50 -3.46
N PRO A 41 4.76 -8.28 -4.69
CA PRO A 41 4.81 -9.38 -5.67
C PRO A 41 5.55 -10.58 -5.12
N GLY A 42 4.96 -11.75 -5.29
CA GLY A 42 5.54 -12.99 -4.81
C GLY A 42 5.21 -13.33 -3.36
N LYS A 43 4.56 -12.45 -2.65
CA LYS A 43 4.22 -12.65 -1.23
C LYS A 43 2.72 -12.80 -0.99
N GLY A 44 1.95 -12.94 -2.06
CA GLY A 44 0.51 -13.10 -1.93
C GLY A 44 0.16 -14.31 -1.08
N GLY A 45 -0.89 -14.18 -0.29
CA GLY A 45 -1.32 -15.24 0.61
C GLY A 45 -0.76 -15.13 2.01
N GLN A 46 0.22 -14.25 2.22
CA GLN A 46 0.75 -13.99 3.55
C GLN A 46 -0.06 -12.91 4.25
N THR A 47 0.26 -12.67 5.50
CA THR A 47 -0.33 -11.55 6.22
C THR A 47 0.79 -10.62 6.69
N ALA A 48 0.44 -9.38 6.96
CA ALA A 48 1.40 -8.37 7.41
C ALA A 48 0.79 -7.57 8.55
N THR A 49 1.64 -6.98 9.35
CA THR A 49 1.31 -6.17 10.51
C THR A 49 0.68 -7.02 11.62
N GLU A 50 0.54 -6.42 12.81
CA GLU A 50 -0.08 -7.09 13.93
C GLU A 50 -1.56 -7.34 13.70
N ASN A 51 -2.14 -6.61 12.75
CA ASN A 51 -3.55 -6.74 12.40
C ASN A 51 -3.80 -7.84 11.37
N ASN A 52 -2.75 -8.53 10.94
CA ASN A 52 -2.85 -9.63 9.97
C ASN A 52 -3.53 -9.20 8.67
N LEU A 53 -3.07 -8.08 8.12
CA LEU A 53 -3.62 -7.61 6.85
C LEU A 53 -3.25 -8.58 5.73
N PRO A 54 -4.18 -8.87 4.83
CA PRO A 54 -3.85 -9.76 3.71
C PRO A 54 -2.88 -9.10 2.74
N VAL A 55 -1.98 -9.91 2.20
CA VAL A 55 -1.01 -9.44 1.21
C VAL A 55 -1.34 -10.11 -0.11
N PHE A 56 -1.36 -9.30 -1.18
CA PHE A 56 -1.65 -9.77 -2.53
C PHE A 56 -0.43 -9.60 -3.41
N ASN A 57 -0.42 -10.31 -4.53
CA ASN A 57 0.68 -10.19 -5.49
C ASN A 57 0.55 -8.95 -6.37
N SER A 58 -0.66 -8.42 -6.51
CA SER A 58 -0.90 -7.27 -7.38
C SER A 58 -2.10 -6.49 -6.87
N ILE A 59 -2.19 -5.24 -7.33
CA ILE A 59 -3.36 -4.41 -7.01
C ILE A 59 -4.62 -5.01 -7.62
N GLU A 60 -4.48 -5.60 -8.80
CA GLU A 60 -5.61 -6.23 -9.46
C GLU A 60 -6.24 -7.29 -8.56
N GLU A 61 -5.41 -8.14 -7.94
CA GLU A 61 -5.90 -9.15 -7.02
C GLU A 61 -6.57 -8.53 -5.80
N ALA A 62 -5.95 -7.50 -5.26
CA ALA A 62 -6.50 -6.83 -4.08
C ALA A 62 -7.87 -6.23 -4.36
N LYS A 63 -8.06 -5.67 -5.55
CA LYS A 63 -9.32 -5.03 -5.90
C LYS A 63 -10.47 -6.01 -6.06
N LYS A 64 -10.16 -7.29 -6.20
CA LYS A 64 -11.22 -8.30 -6.22
C LYS A 64 -11.82 -8.51 -4.83
N GLU A 65 -11.06 -8.17 -3.80
CA GLU A 65 -11.48 -8.38 -2.42
C GLU A 65 -11.87 -7.09 -1.73
N PHE A 66 -11.27 -5.98 -2.12
CA PHE A 66 -11.47 -4.69 -1.45
C PHE A 66 -11.67 -3.58 -2.46
N SER A 67 -12.45 -2.58 -2.05
CA SER A 67 -12.51 -1.32 -2.78
C SER A 67 -11.33 -0.47 -2.30
N ILE A 68 -10.49 0.00 -3.21
CA ILE A 68 -9.28 0.71 -2.87
C ILE A 68 -9.35 2.15 -3.35
N ASP A 69 -9.24 3.09 -2.42
CA ASP A 69 -9.31 4.52 -2.75
C ASP A 69 -7.92 5.12 -2.94
N ALA A 70 -6.95 4.63 -2.21
CA ALA A 70 -5.61 5.21 -2.22
C ALA A 70 -4.57 4.12 -2.05
N THR A 71 -3.37 4.38 -2.56
CA THR A 71 -2.24 3.50 -2.32
C THR A 71 -1.06 4.33 -1.83
N VAL A 72 -0.32 3.79 -0.87
CA VAL A 72 0.92 4.36 -0.38
C VAL A 72 2.03 3.37 -0.75
N ILE A 73 3.06 3.87 -1.41
CA ILE A 73 4.09 3.02 -2.01
C ILE A 73 5.39 3.14 -1.23
N PHE A 74 5.85 2.01 -0.69
CA PHE A 74 7.11 1.91 0.03
C PHE A 74 7.98 0.85 -0.64
N VAL A 75 8.50 1.14 -1.82
CA VAL A 75 9.37 0.21 -2.53
C VAL A 75 10.70 0.89 -2.81
N PRO A 76 11.76 0.12 -3.03
CA PRO A 76 13.05 0.72 -3.40
C PRO A 76 12.89 1.58 -4.65
N PRO A 77 13.73 2.63 -4.79
CA PRO A 77 13.59 3.56 -5.91
C PRO A 77 13.55 2.89 -7.27
N ARG A 78 14.30 1.82 -7.47
CA ARG A 78 14.35 1.16 -8.77
C ARG A 78 13.03 0.50 -9.16
N PHE A 79 12.15 0.27 -8.18
CA PHE A 79 10.84 -0.34 -8.44
C PHE A 79 9.70 0.68 -8.37
N ALA A 80 10.01 1.93 -8.02
CA ALA A 80 8.95 2.90 -7.77
C ALA A 80 8.13 3.21 -9.01
N ALA A 81 8.77 3.36 -10.16
CA ALA A 81 8.05 3.67 -11.38
C ALA A 81 7.05 2.58 -11.74
N ASN A 82 7.46 1.32 -11.62
CA ASN A 82 6.55 0.21 -11.91
C ASN A 82 5.37 0.18 -10.96
N ALA A 83 5.62 0.46 -9.69
CA ALA A 83 4.56 0.47 -8.68
C ALA A 83 3.56 1.58 -8.98
N ILE A 84 4.05 2.76 -9.35
CA ILE A 84 3.19 3.88 -9.69
C ILE A 84 2.36 3.56 -10.92
N LEU A 85 2.99 2.97 -11.95
CA LEU A 85 2.27 2.62 -13.17
C LEU A 85 1.19 1.59 -12.90
N GLU A 86 1.48 0.62 -12.03
CA GLU A 86 0.48 -0.37 -11.68
C GLU A 86 -0.74 0.31 -11.04
N ALA A 87 -0.50 1.26 -10.14
CA ALA A 87 -1.59 1.96 -9.47
C ALA A 87 -2.40 2.78 -10.46
N ILE A 88 -1.71 3.45 -11.39
CA ILE A 88 -2.41 4.23 -12.43
C ILE A 88 -3.27 3.31 -13.28
N ASN A 89 -2.72 2.17 -13.69
CA ASN A 89 -3.44 1.24 -14.56
C ASN A 89 -4.66 0.64 -13.85
N GLN A 90 -4.63 0.58 -12.53
CA GLN A 90 -5.77 0.07 -11.76
C GLN A 90 -6.71 1.17 -11.29
N ASN A 91 -6.53 2.39 -11.81
CA ASN A 91 -7.42 3.51 -11.56
C ASN A 91 -7.53 3.88 -10.07
N ILE A 92 -6.41 3.80 -9.37
CA ILE A 92 -6.39 4.23 -7.97
C ILE A 92 -6.40 5.75 -7.94
N GLY A 93 -7.36 6.32 -7.19
CA GLY A 93 -7.60 7.75 -7.22
C GLY A 93 -6.51 8.60 -6.56
N LEU A 94 -5.82 8.07 -5.55
CA LEU A 94 -4.76 8.80 -4.88
C LEU A 94 -3.55 7.90 -4.73
N ILE A 95 -2.41 8.38 -5.22
CA ILE A 95 -1.17 7.60 -5.21
C ILE A 95 -0.11 8.43 -4.49
N VAL A 96 0.39 7.90 -3.37
CA VAL A 96 1.44 8.55 -2.60
C VAL A 96 2.67 7.65 -2.63
N CYS A 97 3.76 8.15 -3.19
CA CYS A 97 4.98 7.36 -3.27
C CYS A 97 5.99 7.95 -2.29
N ILE A 98 6.40 7.12 -1.33
CA ILE A 98 7.42 7.49 -0.37
C ILE A 98 8.61 6.60 -0.65
N SER A 99 9.71 7.20 -1.13
CA SER A 99 10.87 6.43 -1.50
C SER A 99 12.08 7.17 -1.00
N GLU A 100 12.76 6.58 -0.02
CA GLU A 100 13.97 7.17 0.50
C GLU A 100 15.11 6.95 -0.48
N GLY A 101 16.03 7.91 -0.48
CA GLY A 101 17.16 7.80 -1.35
C GLY A 101 16.95 8.32 -2.76
N ILE A 102 15.78 8.83 -3.06
CA ILE A 102 15.58 9.50 -4.33
C ILE A 102 16.12 10.92 -4.18
N PRO A 103 17.09 11.29 -5.01
CA PRO A 103 17.68 12.62 -4.92
C PRO A 103 16.68 13.72 -5.20
#